data_096c7b08c711d6200bb431cea0d05088
#
_entry.id   096c7b08c711d6200bb431cea0d05088
#
_cell.length_a   1.000
_cell.length_b   1.000
_cell.length_c   1.000
_cell.angle_alpha   90.00
_cell.angle_beta   90.00
_cell.angle_gamma   90.00
#
_symmetry.space_group_name_H-M   'P 1'
#
loop_
_entity.id
_entity.type
_entity.pdbx_description
1 polymer ?
#
loop_
_entity_poly.entity_id
_entity_poly.type
_entity_poly.pdbx_seq_one_letter_code
_entity_poly.pdbx_strand_id
1 'polypeptide(L)'
;MLRLPFRSHLLRTCHYSSYVSKMRYLMRLKEDDEACQKALQSGTILLYHKLAPLLRRTEMGTYELPVLQVLDVSEILNKLGKDKQLLNNSVLTGCSDSHVAQFSLDVGSLEQAALEELCVGVFMDLRKAFFLLKNSDVSLVTRGQALLRWHQNHRYCSATGQLTERNQAGSQRVCNSSGITYYPQMAPVVIVLVSDGKRCLLARQSSFPQGMYSALAGFCDMGETVQETLQREVAEEVGLELESVRYSGSQHWPLPQSSLMIGCHGLVRPGSTQINLSGSELEHARWFTLQEIQEALQRKRPSRNSKGGPSAFWVPPSYAIANQLIQEWASQQLPL
;
A
#
# COMPACT_ATOMS: atom_id res chain seq x y z
N MET A 1 -1.15 -30.09 53.46
CA MET A 1 -1.16 -30.45 52.00
C MET A 1 -2.21 -29.61 51.31
N LEU A 2 -1.82 -28.49 50.75
CA LEU A 2 -2.68 -27.59 49.97
C LEU A 2 -2.27 -27.74 48.48
N ARG A 3 -3.15 -28.30 47.69
CA ARG A 3 -2.99 -28.38 46.22
C ARG A 3 -3.41 -27.05 45.62
N LEU A 4 -2.47 -26.34 44.99
CA LEU A 4 -2.73 -25.21 44.10
C LEU A 4 -3.23 -25.71 42.74
N PRO A 5 -4.21 -25.06 42.11
CA PRO A 5 -4.70 -25.47 40.81
C PRO A 5 -3.75 -25.02 39.72
N PHE A 6 -3.33 -25.95 38.88
CA PHE A 6 -2.69 -25.69 37.59
C PHE A 6 -3.64 -24.85 36.70
N ARG A 7 -3.35 -23.57 36.53
CA ARG A 7 -3.98 -22.74 35.50
C ARG A 7 -3.31 -23.04 34.15
N SER A 8 -4.11 -23.51 33.24
CA SER A 8 -3.78 -23.89 31.88
C SER A 8 -3.16 -22.74 31.08
N HIS A 9 -1.89 -22.90 30.66
CA HIS A 9 -1.19 -22.09 29.69
C HIS A 9 -1.57 -22.43 28.22
N LEU A 10 -2.80 -22.84 27.96
CA LEU A 10 -3.23 -23.35 26.64
C LEU A 10 -3.75 -22.28 25.67
N LEU A 11 -3.80 -20.99 26.05
CA LEU A 11 -4.41 -19.97 25.19
C LEU A 11 -3.43 -19.08 24.39
N ARG A 12 -2.10 -19.24 24.56
CA ARG A 12 -1.11 -18.45 23.79
C ARG A 12 -0.54 -19.13 22.56
N THR A 13 -0.72 -20.43 22.39
CA THR A 13 -0.17 -21.18 21.25
C THR A 13 -1.05 -21.11 19.99
N CYS A 14 -2.30 -20.65 20.07
CA CYS A 14 -3.24 -20.67 18.97
C CYS A 14 -2.98 -19.55 17.91
N HIS A 15 -2.46 -18.38 18.29
CA HIS A 15 -2.26 -17.28 17.34
C HIS A 15 -1.07 -17.50 16.38
N TYR A 16 0.02 -18.10 16.83
CA TYR A 16 1.17 -18.39 15.97
C TYR A 16 0.88 -19.54 14.99
N SER A 17 0.09 -20.52 15.37
CA SER A 17 -0.30 -21.63 14.48
C SER A 17 -1.22 -21.16 13.35
N SER A 18 -2.09 -20.17 13.58
CA SER A 18 -3.01 -19.64 12.57
C SER A 18 -2.27 -18.85 11.46
N TYR A 19 -1.29 -18.01 11.81
CA TYR A 19 -0.50 -17.27 10.83
C TYR A 19 0.32 -18.20 9.93
N VAL A 20 1.05 -19.15 10.51
CA VAL A 20 1.86 -20.12 9.76
C VAL A 20 0.97 -20.96 8.83
N SER A 21 -0.16 -21.45 9.33
CA SER A 21 -1.13 -22.20 8.53
C SER A 21 -1.67 -21.38 7.36
N LYS A 22 -2.02 -20.11 7.61
CA LYS A 22 -2.47 -19.15 6.59
C LYS A 22 -1.41 -18.92 5.51
N MET A 23 -0.15 -18.73 5.89
CA MET A 23 0.94 -18.53 4.93
C MET A 23 1.23 -19.77 4.10
N ARG A 24 1.22 -20.97 4.71
CA ARG A 24 1.36 -22.24 4.00
C ARG A 24 0.20 -22.51 3.05
N TYR A 25 -1.02 -22.16 3.43
CA TYR A 25 -2.19 -22.26 2.56
C TYR A 25 -2.02 -21.36 1.33
N LEU A 26 -1.67 -20.07 1.51
CA LEU A 26 -1.43 -19.14 0.40
C LEU A 26 -0.26 -19.60 -0.50
N MET A 27 0.81 -20.14 0.07
CA MET A 27 1.93 -20.68 -0.67
C MET A 27 1.47 -21.84 -1.57
N ARG A 28 0.73 -22.81 -1.01
CA ARG A 28 0.15 -23.91 -1.77
C ARG A 28 -0.70 -23.44 -2.93
N LEU A 29 -1.58 -22.44 -2.73
CA LEU A 29 -2.43 -21.89 -3.79
C LEU A 29 -1.64 -21.20 -4.92
N LYS A 30 -0.43 -20.71 -4.64
CA LYS A 30 0.46 -20.11 -5.65
C LYS A 30 1.23 -21.15 -6.47
N GLU A 31 1.46 -22.32 -5.93
CA GLU A 31 2.27 -23.39 -6.53
C GLU A 31 1.42 -24.48 -7.20
N ASP A 32 0.17 -24.66 -6.76
CA ASP A 32 -0.75 -25.70 -7.20
C ASP A 32 -1.97 -25.05 -7.87
N ASP A 33 -1.98 -25.06 -9.20
CA ASP A 33 -3.05 -24.46 -10.00
C ASP A 33 -4.41 -25.14 -9.79
N GLU A 34 -4.44 -26.45 -9.55
CA GLU A 34 -5.69 -27.18 -9.28
C GLU A 34 -6.26 -26.80 -7.91
N ALA A 35 -5.39 -26.71 -6.89
CA ALA A 35 -5.80 -26.25 -5.57
C ALA A 35 -6.29 -24.79 -5.62
N CYS A 36 -5.65 -23.92 -6.39
CA CYS A 36 -6.06 -22.54 -6.58
C CYS A 36 -7.41 -22.43 -7.31
N GLN A 37 -7.61 -23.19 -8.38
CA GLN A 37 -8.87 -23.27 -9.12
C GLN A 37 -10.03 -23.75 -8.21
N LYS A 38 -9.80 -24.75 -7.39
CA LYS A 38 -10.77 -25.25 -6.43
C LYS A 38 -11.09 -24.22 -5.35
N ALA A 39 -10.06 -23.53 -4.84
CA ALA A 39 -10.23 -22.47 -3.87
C ALA A 39 -10.99 -21.26 -4.45
N LEU A 40 -10.85 -20.96 -5.74
CA LEU A 40 -11.62 -19.92 -6.42
C LEU A 40 -13.13 -20.21 -6.36
N GLN A 41 -13.56 -21.45 -6.54
CA GLN A 41 -14.99 -21.80 -6.55
C GLN A 41 -15.71 -21.50 -5.23
N SER A 42 -15.01 -21.53 -4.10
CA SER A 42 -15.52 -21.24 -2.75
C SER A 42 -14.96 -19.94 -2.15
N GLY A 43 -14.22 -19.19 -2.94
CA GLY A 43 -13.54 -17.98 -2.52
C GLY A 43 -14.41 -16.73 -2.58
N THR A 44 -13.82 -15.61 -2.20
CA THR A 44 -14.42 -14.28 -2.32
C THR A 44 -13.70 -13.45 -3.37
N ILE A 45 -14.42 -12.53 -4.00
CA ILE A 45 -13.90 -11.66 -5.06
C ILE A 45 -14.06 -10.20 -4.69
N LEU A 46 -12.98 -9.45 -4.88
CA LEU A 46 -12.94 -8.00 -4.91
C LEU A 46 -13.02 -7.55 -6.37
N LEU A 47 -14.07 -6.81 -6.71
CA LEU A 47 -14.25 -6.32 -8.07
C LEU A 47 -13.54 -4.98 -8.29
N TYR A 48 -12.98 -4.85 -9.48
CA TYR A 48 -12.39 -3.62 -10.00
C TYR A 48 -12.98 -3.32 -11.38
N HIS A 49 -13.14 -2.06 -11.70
CA HIS A 49 -13.47 -1.60 -13.04
C HIS A 49 -12.37 -0.63 -13.49
N LYS A 50 -11.57 -1.03 -14.49
CA LYS A 50 -10.38 -0.26 -14.94
C LYS A 50 -9.48 0.12 -13.76
N LEU A 51 -9.17 -0.86 -12.91
CA LEU A 51 -8.37 -0.75 -11.69
C LEU A 51 -8.97 0.09 -10.54
N ALA A 52 -10.17 0.63 -10.69
CA ALA A 52 -10.91 1.27 -9.61
C ALA A 52 -11.65 0.20 -8.78
N PRO A 53 -11.42 0.06 -7.47
CA PRO A 53 -12.11 -0.91 -6.63
C PRO A 53 -13.59 -0.57 -6.45
N LEU A 54 -14.43 -1.59 -6.34
CA LEU A 54 -15.82 -1.46 -5.95
C LEU A 54 -15.91 -1.20 -4.44
N LEU A 55 -16.62 -0.15 -4.06
CA LEU A 55 -16.93 0.18 -2.67
C LEU A 55 -18.44 0.26 -2.46
N ARG A 56 -18.90 -0.06 -1.25
CA ARG A 56 -20.30 0.08 -0.85
C ARG A 56 -20.41 1.15 0.22
N ARG A 57 -21.41 2.00 0.09
CA ARG A 57 -21.74 2.97 1.13
C ARG A 57 -22.61 2.30 2.20
N THR A 58 -22.19 2.43 3.47
CA THR A 58 -22.95 1.93 4.62
C THR A 58 -24.09 2.88 4.97
N GLU A 59 -25.02 2.42 5.79
CA GLU A 59 -26.12 3.25 6.32
C GLU A 59 -25.61 4.46 7.11
N MET A 60 -24.45 4.33 7.77
CA MET A 60 -23.81 5.43 8.51
C MET A 60 -23.06 6.41 7.59
N GLY A 61 -23.13 6.24 6.26
CA GLY A 61 -22.47 7.12 5.29
C GLY A 61 -20.96 6.90 5.10
N THR A 62 -20.38 5.91 5.75
CA THR A 62 -19.01 5.45 5.53
C THR A 62 -18.93 4.51 4.34
N TYR A 63 -17.72 4.13 3.92
CA TYR A 63 -17.51 3.16 2.86
C TYR A 63 -16.85 1.89 3.39
N GLU A 64 -17.24 0.77 2.81
CA GLU A 64 -16.68 -0.55 3.10
C GLU A 64 -16.36 -1.29 1.80
N LEU A 65 -15.54 -2.33 1.92
CA LEU A 65 -15.21 -3.22 0.83
C LEU A 65 -16.27 -4.34 0.76
N PRO A 66 -17.08 -4.42 -0.30
CA PRO A 66 -18.06 -5.50 -0.42
C PRO A 66 -17.34 -6.84 -0.62
N VAL A 67 -17.72 -7.83 0.17
CA VAL A 67 -17.24 -9.20 0.03
C VAL A 67 -18.26 -9.96 -0.83
N LEU A 68 -17.90 -10.22 -2.08
CA LEU A 68 -18.74 -10.97 -3.02
C LEU A 68 -18.28 -12.42 -3.09
N GLN A 69 -19.20 -13.36 -3.02
CA GLN A 69 -18.90 -14.77 -3.29
C GLN A 69 -18.72 -14.97 -4.80
N VAL A 70 -17.95 -15.96 -5.19
CA VAL A 70 -17.79 -16.28 -6.62
C VAL A 70 -19.12 -16.60 -7.30
N LEU A 71 -20.06 -17.19 -6.57
CA LEU A 71 -21.41 -17.47 -7.08
C LEU A 71 -22.16 -16.16 -7.40
N ASP A 72 -22.11 -15.16 -6.51
CA ASP A 72 -22.74 -13.84 -6.73
C ASP A 72 -22.19 -13.18 -7.99
N VAL A 73 -20.86 -13.19 -8.16
CA VAL A 73 -20.19 -12.62 -9.34
C VAL A 73 -20.58 -13.41 -10.60
N SER A 74 -20.68 -14.74 -10.51
CA SER A 74 -21.14 -15.59 -11.62
C SER A 74 -22.56 -15.23 -12.07
N GLU A 75 -23.46 -14.95 -11.15
CA GLU A 75 -24.83 -14.52 -11.44
C GLU A 75 -24.88 -13.14 -12.09
N ILE A 76 -24.06 -12.19 -11.59
CA ILE A 76 -23.91 -10.86 -12.16
C ILE A 76 -23.42 -10.96 -13.61
N LEU A 77 -22.38 -11.76 -13.88
CA LEU A 77 -21.86 -11.98 -15.23
C LEU A 77 -22.93 -12.58 -16.16
N ASN A 78 -23.69 -13.56 -15.69
CA ASN A 78 -24.79 -14.15 -16.46
C ASN A 78 -25.88 -13.12 -16.82
N LYS A 79 -26.29 -12.27 -15.86
CA LYS A 79 -27.25 -11.18 -16.10
C LYS A 79 -26.76 -10.19 -17.15
N LEU A 80 -25.45 -9.99 -17.25
CA LEU A 80 -24.81 -9.14 -18.26
C LEU A 80 -24.48 -9.88 -19.57
N GLY A 81 -24.92 -11.13 -19.73
CA GLY A 81 -24.67 -11.93 -20.94
C GLY A 81 -23.18 -12.27 -21.15
N LYS A 82 -22.41 -12.41 -20.06
CA LYS A 82 -20.97 -12.70 -20.10
C LYS A 82 -20.65 -14.10 -19.61
N ASP A 83 -19.55 -14.64 -20.18
CA ASP A 83 -19.05 -15.96 -19.82
C ASP A 83 -18.43 -15.95 -18.42
N LYS A 84 -18.73 -16.97 -17.62
CA LYS A 84 -18.08 -17.25 -16.34
C LYS A 84 -16.57 -17.47 -16.46
N GLN A 85 -16.05 -17.78 -17.65
CA GLN A 85 -14.60 -17.86 -17.90
C GLN A 85 -13.85 -16.57 -17.54
N LEU A 86 -14.55 -15.42 -17.49
CA LEU A 86 -13.96 -14.16 -17.02
C LEU A 86 -13.40 -14.28 -15.58
N LEU A 87 -13.98 -15.12 -14.74
CA LEU A 87 -13.50 -15.41 -13.38
C LEU A 87 -12.08 -15.98 -13.36
N ASN A 88 -11.66 -16.68 -14.43
CA ASN A 88 -10.30 -17.21 -14.54
C ASN A 88 -9.25 -16.10 -14.68
N ASN A 89 -9.66 -14.85 -14.93
CA ASN A 89 -8.77 -13.69 -14.94
C ASN A 89 -8.54 -13.10 -13.55
N SER A 90 -9.18 -13.63 -12.51
CA SER A 90 -8.97 -13.19 -11.14
C SER A 90 -7.55 -13.53 -10.65
N VAL A 91 -7.02 -12.75 -9.73
CA VAL A 91 -5.69 -12.95 -9.11
C VAL A 91 -5.85 -13.20 -7.62
N LEU A 92 -5.10 -14.15 -7.08
CA LEU A 92 -5.09 -14.44 -5.64
C LEU A 92 -4.49 -13.26 -4.89
N THR A 93 -5.29 -12.60 -4.07
CA THR A 93 -4.88 -11.41 -3.31
C THR A 93 -4.54 -11.74 -1.85
N GLY A 94 -5.20 -12.75 -1.28
CA GLY A 94 -4.99 -13.14 0.11
C GLY A 94 -5.91 -14.26 0.55
N CYS A 95 -6.08 -14.38 1.86
CA CYS A 95 -7.13 -15.21 2.44
C CYS A 95 -7.59 -14.62 3.78
N SER A 96 -8.82 -14.94 4.18
CA SER A 96 -9.38 -14.60 5.49
C SER A 96 -8.71 -15.40 6.61
N ASP A 97 -9.02 -15.07 7.86
CA ASP A 97 -8.53 -15.83 9.02
C ASP A 97 -9.13 -17.25 9.09
N SER A 98 -10.27 -17.47 8.46
CA SER A 98 -10.90 -18.79 8.26
C SER A 98 -10.39 -19.55 7.03
N HIS A 99 -9.29 -19.14 6.42
CA HIS A 99 -8.68 -19.74 5.21
C HIS A 99 -9.59 -19.73 3.97
N VAL A 100 -10.51 -18.77 3.86
CA VAL A 100 -11.24 -18.53 2.62
C VAL A 100 -10.36 -17.69 1.69
N ALA A 101 -10.05 -18.18 0.50
CA ALA A 101 -9.22 -17.50 -0.49
C ALA A 101 -9.91 -16.23 -0.99
N GLN A 102 -9.14 -15.17 -1.16
CA GLN A 102 -9.61 -13.86 -1.62
C GLN A 102 -8.94 -13.52 -2.93
N PHE A 103 -9.74 -13.23 -3.94
CA PHE A 103 -9.28 -12.92 -5.29
C PHE A 103 -9.67 -11.48 -5.67
N SER A 104 -8.96 -10.93 -6.64
CA SER A 104 -9.29 -9.64 -7.26
C SER A 104 -9.54 -9.84 -8.74
N LEU A 105 -10.61 -9.25 -9.28
CA LEU A 105 -11.00 -9.35 -10.68
C LEU A 105 -11.28 -7.96 -11.25
N ASP A 106 -10.65 -7.61 -12.37
CA ASP A 106 -10.97 -6.40 -13.14
C ASP A 106 -12.01 -6.73 -14.21
N VAL A 107 -13.17 -6.14 -14.10
CA VAL A 107 -14.30 -6.25 -15.03
C VAL A 107 -14.43 -5.02 -15.92
N GLY A 108 -13.37 -4.28 -16.15
CA GLY A 108 -13.35 -3.01 -16.90
C GLY A 108 -13.78 -3.09 -18.37
N SER A 109 -13.99 -4.30 -18.91
CA SER A 109 -14.61 -4.53 -20.23
C SER A 109 -16.14 -4.49 -20.21
N LEU A 110 -16.75 -4.43 -19.02
CA LEU A 110 -18.21 -4.41 -18.84
C LEU A 110 -18.71 -2.97 -18.63
N GLU A 111 -20.01 -2.78 -18.77
CA GLU A 111 -20.62 -1.48 -18.56
C GLU A 111 -20.67 -1.16 -17.05
N GLN A 112 -20.13 0.00 -16.66
CA GLN A 112 -19.90 0.36 -15.26
C GLN A 112 -21.23 0.57 -14.50
N ALA A 113 -22.19 1.30 -15.08
CA ALA A 113 -23.42 1.65 -14.37
C ALA A 113 -24.25 0.40 -14.05
N ALA A 114 -24.33 -0.54 -14.98
CA ALA A 114 -25.02 -1.81 -14.75
C ALA A 114 -24.36 -2.66 -13.65
N LEU A 115 -23.01 -2.65 -13.58
CA LEU A 115 -22.26 -3.32 -12.51
C LEU A 115 -22.51 -2.65 -11.16
N GLU A 116 -22.49 -1.32 -11.08
CA GLU A 116 -22.73 -0.56 -9.85
C GLU A 116 -24.12 -0.80 -9.30
N GLU A 117 -25.13 -0.88 -10.18
CA GLU A 117 -26.51 -1.21 -9.83
C GLU A 117 -26.62 -2.63 -9.27
N LEU A 118 -26.10 -3.63 -10.01
CA LEU A 118 -26.19 -5.05 -9.62
C LEU A 118 -25.41 -5.37 -8.34
N CYS A 119 -24.27 -4.70 -8.12
CA CYS A 119 -23.43 -4.90 -6.93
C CYS A 119 -23.83 -4.01 -5.75
N VAL A 120 -24.78 -3.07 -5.94
CA VAL A 120 -25.14 -2.06 -4.94
C VAL A 120 -23.89 -1.35 -4.40
N GLY A 121 -23.10 -0.78 -5.32
CA GLY A 121 -21.82 -0.16 -4.99
C GLY A 121 -21.39 0.87 -6.01
N VAL A 122 -20.19 1.44 -5.83
CA VAL A 122 -19.59 2.43 -6.73
C VAL A 122 -18.12 2.11 -6.94
N PHE A 123 -17.67 2.15 -8.18
CA PHE A 123 -16.25 2.06 -8.48
C PHE A 123 -15.56 3.39 -8.20
N MET A 124 -14.52 3.36 -7.38
CA MET A 124 -13.86 4.56 -6.88
C MET A 124 -12.37 4.57 -7.16
N ASP A 125 -11.83 5.72 -7.57
CA ASP A 125 -10.39 5.90 -7.68
C ASP A 125 -9.67 5.52 -6.37
N LEU A 126 -8.57 4.79 -6.48
CA LEU A 126 -7.85 4.24 -5.33
C LEU A 126 -7.35 5.33 -4.37
N ARG A 127 -6.96 6.52 -4.86
CA ARG A 127 -6.54 7.64 -3.99
C ARG A 127 -7.68 8.13 -3.10
N LYS A 128 -8.91 8.10 -3.61
CA LYS A 128 -10.11 8.44 -2.81
C LYS A 128 -10.41 7.31 -1.82
N ALA A 129 -10.34 6.06 -2.27
CA ALA A 129 -10.59 4.88 -1.45
C ALA A 129 -9.68 4.84 -0.19
N PHE A 130 -8.41 5.26 -0.29
CA PHE A 130 -7.50 5.38 0.85
C PHE A 130 -8.01 6.22 2.02
N PHE A 131 -8.79 7.25 1.74
CA PHE A 131 -9.33 8.14 2.78
C PHE A 131 -10.64 7.64 3.36
N LEU A 132 -11.25 6.63 2.77
CA LEU A 132 -12.60 6.19 3.07
C LEU A 132 -12.65 4.80 3.69
N LEU A 133 -11.65 3.97 3.41
CA LEU A 133 -11.55 2.59 3.89
C LEU A 133 -10.78 2.47 5.21
N LYS A 134 -11.02 1.39 5.93
CA LYS A 134 -10.19 0.99 7.09
C LYS A 134 -8.80 0.52 6.61
N ASN A 135 -7.78 0.69 7.43
CA ASN A 135 -6.39 0.33 7.08
C ASN A 135 -6.23 -1.14 6.63
N SER A 136 -6.96 -2.08 7.22
CA SER A 136 -6.96 -3.50 6.81
C SER A 136 -7.43 -3.66 5.36
N ASP A 137 -8.49 -2.98 5.00
CA ASP A 137 -9.11 -3.07 3.67
C ASP A 137 -8.26 -2.35 2.62
N VAL A 138 -7.62 -1.23 2.99
CA VAL A 138 -6.66 -0.53 2.14
C VAL A 138 -5.55 -1.47 1.69
N SER A 139 -4.95 -2.26 2.60
CA SER A 139 -3.88 -3.20 2.26
C SER A 139 -4.33 -4.26 1.25
N LEU A 140 -5.54 -4.78 1.39
CA LEU A 140 -6.10 -5.78 0.49
C LEU A 140 -6.39 -5.20 -0.89
N VAL A 141 -7.06 -4.04 -0.93
CA VAL A 141 -7.41 -3.34 -2.18
C VAL A 141 -6.18 -2.91 -2.97
N THR A 142 -5.16 -2.37 -2.30
CA THR A 142 -3.93 -1.93 -2.97
C THR A 142 -3.16 -3.08 -3.57
N ARG A 143 -3.10 -4.22 -2.87
CA ARG A 143 -2.47 -5.45 -3.38
C ARG A 143 -3.21 -5.98 -4.60
N GLY A 144 -4.54 -6.05 -4.56
CA GLY A 144 -5.36 -6.48 -5.69
C GLY A 144 -5.14 -5.60 -6.93
N GLN A 145 -5.21 -4.27 -6.76
CA GLN A 145 -4.97 -3.34 -7.86
C GLN A 145 -3.56 -3.50 -8.44
N ALA A 146 -2.54 -3.62 -7.58
CA ALA A 146 -1.15 -3.76 -8.02
C ALA A 146 -0.94 -5.02 -8.86
N LEU A 147 -1.48 -6.16 -8.42
CA LEU A 147 -1.41 -7.42 -9.17
C LEU A 147 -2.16 -7.33 -10.50
N LEU A 148 -3.37 -6.80 -10.52
CA LEU A 148 -4.15 -6.62 -11.74
C LEU A 148 -3.43 -5.72 -12.75
N ARG A 149 -2.89 -4.57 -12.29
CA ARG A 149 -2.09 -3.66 -13.12
C ARG A 149 -0.82 -4.35 -13.66
N TRP A 150 -0.13 -5.10 -12.80
CA TRP A 150 1.06 -5.82 -13.21
C TRP A 150 0.74 -6.80 -14.36
N HIS A 151 -0.37 -7.56 -14.27
CA HIS A 151 -0.80 -8.46 -15.34
C HIS A 151 -1.19 -7.75 -16.63
N GLN A 152 -1.76 -6.54 -16.55
CA GLN A 152 -2.06 -5.73 -17.73
C GLN A 152 -0.80 -5.28 -18.46
N ASN A 153 0.26 -4.93 -17.69
CA ASN A 153 1.50 -4.38 -18.23
C ASN A 153 2.53 -5.44 -18.68
N HIS A 154 2.39 -6.70 -18.21
CA HIS A 154 3.37 -7.78 -18.48
C HIS A 154 2.81 -8.89 -19.39
N ARG A 155 1.91 -8.55 -20.29
CA ARG A 155 1.30 -9.50 -21.21
C ARG A 155 2.28 -10.08 -22.23
N TYR A 156 3.36 -9.38 -22.52
CA TYR A 156 4.37 -9.74 -23.49
C TYR A 156 5.74 -9.90 -22.84
N CYS A 157 6.50 -10.86 -23.33
CA CYS A 157 7.88 -11.09 -22.92
C CYS A 157 8.78 -9.95 -23.41
N SER A 158 9.54 -9.32 -22.53
CA SER A 158 10.46 -8.24 -22.89
C SER A 158 11.61 -8.67 -23.78
N ALA A 159 11.98 -9.97 -23.77
CA ALA A 159 13.07 -10.51 -24.58
C ALA A 159 12.62 -10.94 -26.00
N THR A 160 11.38 -11.42 -26.14
CA THR A 160 10.92 -12.06 -27.41
C THR A 160 9.72 -11.39 -28.04
N GLY A 161 9.00 -10.52 -27.32
CA GLY A 161 7.74 -9.94 -27.75
C GLY A 161 6.55 -10.91 -27.78
N GLN A 162 6.75 -12.19 -27.40
CA GLN A 162 5.70 -13.21 -27.38
C GLN A 162 4.80 -13.04 -26.16
N LEU A 163 3.56 -13.54 -26.26
CA LEU A 163 2.63 -13.55 -25.11
C LEU A 163 3.20 -14.39 -23.97
N THR A 164 2.99 -13.91 -22.77
CA THR A 164 3.28 -14.63 -21.53
C THR A 164 2.01 -15.24 -20.98
N GLU A 165 2.12 -16.41 -20.37
CA GLU A 165 1.03 -17.12 -19.70
C GLU A 165 1.13 -16.96 -18.19
N ARG A 166 0.00 -16.77 -17.54
CA ARG A 166 -0.07 -16.67 -16.07
C ARG A 166 -0.43 -18.02 -15.47
N ASN A 167 0.04 -18.30 -14.25
CA ASN A 167 -0.50 -19.39 -13.45
C ASN A 167 -1.89 -19.01 -12.88
N GLN A 168 -2.63 -19.98 -12.34
CA GLN A 168 -4.00 -19.77 -11.84
C GLN A 168 -4.08 -18.73 -10.72
N ALA A 169 -3.12 -18.70 -9.83
CA ALA A 169 -3.06 -17.70 -8.75
C ALA A 169 -2.74 -16.27 -9.24
N GLY A 170 -2.18 -16.13 -10.44
CA GLY A 170 -1.64 -14.85 -10.92
C GLY A 170 -0.39 -14.43 -10.16
N SER A 171 0.36 -15.35 -9.57
CA SER A 171 1.59 -15.06 -8.84
C SER A 171 2.82 -14.93 -9.74
N GLN A 172 2.71 -15.37 -10.99
CA GLN A 172 3.77 -15.31 -12.00
C GLN A 172 3.21 -15.35 -13.40
N ARG A 173 4.07 -15.02 -14.36
CA ARG A 173 3.84 -15.21 -15.80
C ARG A 173 5.07 -15.89 -16.42
N VAL A 174 4.87 -16.76 -17.38
CA VAL A 174 5.95 -17.50 -18.08
C VAL A 174 5.86 -17.22 -19.58
N CYS A 175 6.99 -17.01 -20.20
CA CYS A 175 7.11 -16.97 -21.65
C CYS A 175 7.54 -18.36 -22.14
N ASN A 176 6.65 -19.09 -22.80
CA ASN A 176 6.91 -20.45 -23.25
C ASN A 176 8.03 -20.52 -24.32
N SER A 177 8.25 -19.47 -25.09
CA SER A 177 9.31 -19.44 -26.14
C SER A 177 10.72 -19.20 -25.58
N SER A 178 10.85 -18.45 -24.47
CA SER A 178 12.16 -18.14 -23.85
C SER A 178 12.41 -18.84 -22.54
N GLY A 179 11.37 -19.43 -21.92
CA GLY A 179 11.45 -20.00 -20.57
C GLY A 179 11.53 -18.96 -19.43
N ILE A 180 11.52 -17.66 -19.76
CA ILE A 180 11.64 -16.60 -18.75
C ILE A 180 10.37 -16.54 -17.91
N THR A 181 10.56 -16.58 -16.58
CA THR A 181 9.49 -16.38 -15.60
C THR A 181 9.54 -14.95 -15.07
N TYR A 182 8.39 -14.28 -15.09
CA TYR A 182 8.19 -12.94 -14.58
C TYR A 182 7.39 -13.00 -13.28
N TYR A 183 7.85 -12.25 -12.28
CA TYR A 183 7.17 -12.10 -10.98
C TYR A 183 6.72 -10.67 -10.76
N PRO A 184 5.59 -10.43 -10.05
CA PRO A 184 5.20 -9.10 -9.64
C PRO A 184 6.31 -8.38 -8.87
N GLN A 185 6.60 -7.15 -9.27
CA GLN A 185 7.70 -6.35 -8.71
C GLN A 185 7.16 -5.08 -8.07
N MET A 186 7.92 -4.57 -7.10
CA MET A 186 7.76 -3.23 -6.53
C MET A 186 9.08 -2.47 -6.71
N ALA A 187 8.99 -1.19 -7.07
CA ALA A 187 10.17 -0.33 -7.07
C ALA A 187 10.57 0.01 -5.63
N PRO A 188 11.83 -0.19 -5.21
CA PRO A 188 12.29 0.23 -3.89
C PRO A 188 12.39 1.76 -3.84
N VAL A 189 11.84 2.35 -2.77
CA VAL A 189 11.85 3.78 -2.49
C VAL A 189 12.20 3.98 -1.02
N VAL A 190 13.17 4.82 -0.72
CA VAL A 190 13.42 5.23 0.65
C VAL A 190 12.53 6.42 1.02
N ILE A 191 12.13 6.49 2.28
CA ILE A 191 11.50 7.67 2.85
C ILE A 191 12.11 7.94 4.21
N VAL A 192 12.62 9.15 4.42
CA VAL A 192 13.40 9.49 5.61
C VAL A 192 12.89 10.73 6.30
N LEU A 193 12.65 10.61 7.60
CA LEU A 193 12.47 11.76 8.47
C LEU A 193 13.84 12.18 9.01
N VAL A 194 14.35 13.28 8.49
CA VAL A 194 15.64 13.85 8.89
C VAL A 194 15.46 14.68 10.15
N SER A 195 16.38 14.55 11.12
CA SER A 195 16.38 15.29 12.39
C SER A 195 17.78 15.82 12.74
N ASP A 196 17.82 16.96 13.42
CA ASP A 196 19.03 17.49 14.07
C ASP A 196 19.09 17.14 15.58
N GLY A 197 18.21 16.24 16.03
CA GLY A 197 18.06 15.85 17.43
C GLY A 197 17.02 16.69 18.20
N LYS A 198 16.67 17.88 17.72
CA LYS A 198 15.69 18.79 18.36
C LYS A 198 14.54 19.16 17.43
N ARG A 199 14.79 19.20 16.13
CA ARG A 199 13.83 19.53 15.08
C ARG A 199 13.82 18.42 14.03
N CYS A 200 12.73 18.28 13.31
CA CYS A 200 12.69 17.43 12.11
C CYS A 200 12.53 18.30 10.86
N LEU A 201 13.05 17.79 9.75
CA LEU A 201 12.95 18.41 8.44
C LEU A 201 11.77 17.82 7.69
N LEU A 202 10.89 18.69 7.19
CA LEU A 202 9.87 18.30 6.23
C LEU A 202 9.98 19.18 4.98
N ALA A 203 9.59 18.60 3.86
CA ALA A 203 9.65 19.24 2.56
C ALA A 203 8.33 19.10 1.80
N ARG A 204 8.19 19.90 0.75
CA ARG A 204 7.08 19.79 -0.19
C ARG A 204 7.54 19.93 -1.63
N GLN A 205 6.92 19.15 -2.49
CA GLN A 205 7.01 19.27 -3.94
C GLN A 205 5.84 20.11 -4.47
N SER A 206 6.00 20.73 -5.64
CA SER A 206 4.94 21.51 -6.30
C SER A 206 3.67 20.69 -6.60
N SER A 207 3.82 19.38 -6.77
CA SER A 207 2.73 18.42 -7.00
C SER A 207 1.89 18.14 -5.75
N PHE A 208 2.38 18.48 -4.56
CA PHE A 208 1.64 18.25 -3.32
C PHE A 208 0.48 19.23 -3.15
N PRO A 209 -0.61 18.82 -2.50
CA PRO A 209 -1.66 19.74 -2.11
C PRO A 209 -1.10 20.92 -1.32
N GLN A 210 -1.70 22.09 -1.50
CA GLN A 210 -1.23 23.31 -0.82
C GLN A 210 -1.11 23.12 0.70
N GLY A 211 0.02 23.52 1.26
CA GLY A 211 0.32 23.43 2.70
C GLY A 211 0.68 22.02 3.20
N MET A 212 0.71 21.00 2.35
CA MET A 212 1.17 19.67 2.75
C MET A 212 2.70 19.61 2.75
N TYR A 213 3.27 19.12 3.86
CA TYR A 213 4.69 18.79 4.02
C TYR A 213 4.86 17.33 4.40
N SER A 214 5.88 16.68 3.87
CA SER A 214 6.18 15.27 4.10
C SER A 214 7.65 15.07 4.40
N ALA A 215 8.01 13.85 4.79
CA ALA A 215 9.39 13.38 4.84
C ALA A 215 9.97 13.30 3.42
N LEU A 216 11.30 13.36 3.28
CA LEU A 216 12.03 13.22 2.01
C LEU A 216 11.90 11.81 1.48
N ALA A 217 11.80 11.63 0.16
CA ALA A 217 11.64 10.31 -0.42
C ALA A 217 12.16 10.24 -1.86
N GLY A 218 12.95 9.21 -2.16
CA GLY A 218 13.45 8.97 -3.50
C GLY A 218 13.65 7.50 -3.83
N PHE A 219 13.83 7.21 -5.11
CA PHE A 219 14.05 5.85 -5.60
C PHE A 219 15.46 5.35 -5.29
N CYS A 220 15.57 4.06 -4.99
CA CYS A 220 16.88 3.41 -4.94
C CYS A 220 17.39 3.21 -6.37
N ASP A 221 18.60 3.67 -6.64
CA ASP A 221 19.26 3.43 -7.91
C ASP A 221 19.82 2.00 -8.00
N MET A 222 20.07 1.56 -9.23
CA MET A 222 20.60 0.22 -9.47
C MET A 222 21.97 0.04 -8.79
N GLY A 223 22.05 -0.92 -7.89
CA GLY A 223 23.27 -1.24 -7.15
C GLY A 223 23.42 -0.53 -5.81
N GLU A 224 22.57 0.42 -5.49
CA GLU A 224 22.61 1.09 -4.18
C GLU A 224 22.06 0.20 -3.05
N THR A 225 22.64 0.35 -1.90
CA THR A 225 22.04 -0.07 -0.62
C THR A 225 21.04 0.99 -0.14
N VAL A 226 20.14 0.61 0.76
CA VAL A 226 19.20 1.55 1.40
C VAL A 226 19.94 2.73 2.06
N GLN A 227 21.08 2.47 2.67
CA GLN A 227 21.87 3.51 3.33
C GLN A 227 22.50 4.49 2.33
N GLU A 228 23.04 4.00 1.22
CA GLU A 228 23.59 4.84 0.15
C GLU A 228 22.50 5.70 -0.49
N THR A 229 21.32 5.11 -0.79
CA THR A 229 20.18 5.86 -1.31
C THR A 229 19.76 6.98 -0.36
N LEU A 230 19.66 6.70 0.96
CA LEU A 230 19.29 7.70 1.95
C LEU A 230 20.29 8.86 2.03
N GLN A 231 21.58 8.57 1.96
CA GLN A 231 22.64 9.59 1.95
C GLN A 231 22.58 10.44 0.68
N ARG A 232 22.39 9.80 -0.49
CA ARG A 232 22.30 10.49 -1.77
C ARG A 232 21.05 11.39 -1.83
N GLU A 233 19.87 10.86 -1.55
CA GLU A 233 18.62 11.60 -1.61
C GLU A 233 18.62 12.82 -0.67
N VAL A 234 19.12 12.66 0.57
CA VAL A 234 19.20 13.79 1.50
C VAL A 234 20.23 14.83 1.04
N ALA A 235 21.33 14.40 0.44
CA ALA A 235 22.34 15.32 -0.12
C ALA A 235 21.78 16.06 -1.37
N GLU A 236 21.12 15.37 -2.27
CA GLU A 236 20.56 15.93 -3.51
C GLU A 236 19.37 16.87 -3.23
N GLU A 237 18.43 16.45 -2.38
CA GLU A 237 17.20 17.20 -2.14
C GLU A 237 17.43 18.43 -1.24
N VAL A 238 18.27 18.36 -0.22
CA VAL A 238 18.40 19.41 0.81
C VAL A 238 19.82 19.78 1.19
N GLY A 239 20.84 19.18 0.56
CA GLY A 239 22.26 19.52 0.78
C GLY A 239 22.78 19.15 2.16
N LEU A 240 22.22 18.15 2.84
CA LEU A 240 22.60 17.72 4.17
C LEU A 240 23.34 16.38 4.16
N GLU A 241 24.18 16.16 5.18
CA GLU A 241 24.87 14.88 5.40
C GLU A 241 24.28 14.15 6.62
N LEU A 242 23.96 12.86 6.44
CA LEU A 242 23.50 12.01 7.54
C LEU A 242 24.69 11.43 8.31
N GLU A 243 24.65 11.51 9.65
CA GLU A 243 25.56 10.83 10.57
C GLU A 243 25.13 9.38 10.80
N SER A 244 23.82 9.17 10.99
CA SER A 244 23.27 7.86 11.26
C SER A 244 21.88 7.69 10.68
N VAL A 245 21.52 6.42 10.41
CA VAL A 245 20.22 6.03 9.87
C VAL A 245 19.65 4.88 10.70
N ARG A 246 18.37 4.92 11.00
CA ARG A 246 17.62 3.87 11.70
C ARG A 246 16.37 3.49 10.93
N TYR A 247 16.24 2.22 10.56
CA TYR A 247 15.01 1.68 9.96
C TYR A 247 13.84 1.76 10.96
N SER A 248 12.67 2.13 10.48
CA SER A 248 11.42 2.16 11.24
C SER A 248 10.44 1.11 10.75
N GLY A 249 10.08 1.15 9.49
CA GLY A 249 9.09 0.25 8.92
C GLY A 249 9.06 0.32 7.40
N SER A 250 8.13 -0.41 6.78
CA SER A 250 7.94 -0.34 5.34
C SER A 250 6.46 -0.37 4.97
N GLN A 251 6.11 0.18 3.81
CA GLN A 251 4.75 0.24 3.31
C GLN A 251 4.71 0.04 1.80
N HIS A 252 3.81 -0.83 1.33
CA HIS A 252 3.46 -0.86 -0.08
C HIS A 252 2.70 0.42 -0.46
N TRP A 253 3.22 1.16 -1.44
CA TRP A 253 2.60 2.35 -2.00
C TRP A 253 2.25 2.10 -3.47
N PRO A 254 0.94 1.94 -3.82
CA PRO A 254 0.54 1.45 -5.13
C PRO A 254 0.55 2.51 -6.25
N LEU A 255 0.78 3.78 -5.93
CA LEU A 255 0.61 4.92 -6.84
C LEU A 255 1.92 5.67 -7.12
N PRO A 256 2.17 6.11 -8.37
CA PRO A 256 1.48 5.73 -9.61
C PRO A 256 1.81 4.29 -10.04
N GLN A 257 2.96 3.78 -9.62
CA GLN A 257 3.45 2.42 -9.79
C GLN A 257 3.66 1.79 -8.41
N SER A 258 3.61 0.47 -8.31
CA SER A 258 3.84 -0.22 -7.04
C SER A 258 5.24 0.07 -6.51
N SER A 259 5.34 0.72 -5.34
CA SER A 259 6.60 1.00 -4.65
C SER A 259 6.62 0.32 -3.29
N LEU A 260 7.79 -0.11 -2.86
CA LEU A 260 8.06 -0.49 -1.48
C LEU A 260 8.72 0.70 -0.79
N MET A 261 7.95 1.46 -0.01
CA MET A 261 8.46 2.55 0.80
C MET A 261 9.20 1.98 2.00
N ILE A 262 10.49 2.28 2.11
CA ILE A 262 11.39 1.85 3.20
C ILE A 262 11.60 3.05 4.12
N GLY A 263 10.88 3.07 5.25
CA GLY A 263 10.84 4.18 6.19
C GLY A 263 12.00 4.17 7.18
N CYS A 264 12.70 5.29 7.25
CA CYS A 264 13.87 5.48 8.11
C CYS A 264 13.82 6.82 8.85
N HIS A 265 14.52 6.88 9.98
CA HIS A 265 14.92 8.11 10.65
C HIS A 265 16.39 8.38 10.34
N GLY A 266 16.71 9.61 9.94
CA GLY A 266 18.08 10.07 9.70
C GLY A 266 18.47 11.17 10.69
N LEU A 267 19.65 11.05 11.32
CA LEU A 267 20.25 12.11 12.13
C LEU A 267 21.28 12.81 11.28
N VAL A 268 21.22 14.13 11.18
CA VAL A 268 22.24 14.91 10.46
C VAL A 268 23.54 15.00 11.28
N ARG A 269 24.67 15.12 10.58
CA ARG A 269 25.95 15.38 11.19
C ARG A 269 25.92 16.69 12.00
N PRO A 270 26.49 16.74 13.20
CA PRO A 270 26.55 17.96 14.02
C PRO A 270 27.11 19.14 13.22
N GLY A 271 26.38 20.26 13.24
CA GLY A 271 26.71 21.46 12.48
C GLY A 271 26.22 21.49 11.02
N SER A 272 25.78 20.37 10.44
CA SER A 272 25.21 20.30 9.09
C SER A 272 23.69 20.50 9.11
N THR A 273 23.25 21.74 9.37
CA THR A 273 21.81 22.06 9.47
C THR A 273 21.33 23.10 8.46
N GLN A 274 22.24 23.58 7.62
CA GLN A 274 21.89 24.59 6.61
C GLN A 274 21.30 23.90 5.38
N ILE A 275 20.01 24.08 5.15
CA ILE A 275 19.29 23.55 3.99
C ILE A 275 19.74 24.28 2.73
N ASN A 276 20.04 23.53 1.66
CA ASN A 276 20.34 24.04 0.34
C ASN A 276 19.42 23.36 -0.67
N LEU A 277 18.55 24.12 -1.33
CA LEU A 277 17.61 23.64 -2.35
C LEU A 277 18.09 23.92 -3.78
N SER A 278 19.34 24.36 -3.97
CA SER A 278 19.86 24.64 -5.30
C SER A 278 19.92 23.37 -6.16
N GLY A 279 19.17 23.34 -7.25
CA GLY A 279 19.05 22.19 -8.14
C GLY A 279 18.08 21.08 -7.67
N SER A 280 17.42 21.28 -6.53
CA SER A 280 16.42 20.32 -6.01
C SER A 280 15.09 20.44 -6.74
N GLU A 281 14.35 19.32 -6.81
CA GLU A 281 12.95 19.27 -7.27
C GLU A 281 11.94 19.76 -6.23
N LEU A 282 12.40 20.07 -5.01
CA LEU A 282 11.58 20.52 -3.91
C LEU A 282 11.19 22.00 -4.09
N GLU A 283 9.93 22.31 -3.86
CA GLU A 283 9.44 23.68 -3.81
C GLU A 283 9.88 24.39 -2.54
N HIS A 284 9.89 23.66 -1.42
CA HIS A 284 10.26 24.22 -0.12
C HIS A 284 10.64 23.10 0.87
N ALA A 285 11.63 23.38 1.73
CA ALA A 285 11.97 22.54 2.88
C ALA A 285 12.37 23.42 4.07
N ARG A 286 12.02 23.00 5.27
CA ARG A 286 12.44 23.68 6.50
C ARG A 286 12.47 22.74 7.71
N TRP A 287 13.12 23.20 8.76
CA TRP A 287 13.08 22.59 10.07
C TRP A 287 11.80 22.96 10.82
N PHE A 288 11.21 21.95 11.46
CA PHE A 288 9.99 22.06 12.27
C PHE A 288 10.29 21.67 13.72
N THR A 289 9.77 22.46 14.65
CA THR A 289 9.85 22.19 16.09
C THR A 289 8.86 21.09 16.50
N LEU A 290 9.08 20.49 17.68
CA LEU A 290 8.13 19.52 18.24
C LEU A 290 6.71 20.08 18.37
N GLN A 291 6.59 21.32 18.83
CA GLN A 291 5.28 21.98 18.99
C GLN A 291 4.54 22.10 17.64
N GLU A 292 5.21 22.58 16.60
CA GLU A 292 4.63 22.71 15.26
C GLU A 292 4.14 21.35 14.72
N ILE A 293 4.92 20.29 14.94
CA ILE A 293 4.59 18.93 14.52
C ILE A 293 3.37 18.39 15.29
N GLN A 294 3.34 18.58 16.61
CA GLN A 294 2.19 18.14 17.44
C GLN A 294 0.90 18.84 17.00
N GLU A 295 0.96 20.12 16.73
CA GLU A 295 -0.19 20.86 16.19
C GLU A 295 -0.62 20.35 14.82
N ALA A 296 0.33 20.06 13.92
CA ALA A 296 0.03 19.53 12.57
C ALA A 296 -0.59 18.13 12.60
N LEU A 297 -0.14 17.24 13.50
CA LEU A 297 -0.69 15.91 13.69
C LEU A 297 -2.14 15.90 14.18
N GLN A 298 -2.56 16.94 14.93
CA GLN A 298 -3.93 17.10 15.41
C GLN A 298 -4.88 17.71 14.36
N ARG A 299 -4.33 18.35 13.31
CA ARG A 299 -5.13 19.01 12.29
C ARG A 299 -5.75 18.00 11.34
N LYS A 300 -7.05 18.10 11.13
CA LYS A 300 -7.71 17.44 10.00
C LYS A 300 -7.32 18.17 8.70
N ARG A 301 -7.22 17.41 7.59
CA ARG A 301 -6.98 18.00 6.26
C ARG A 301 -7.90 19.20 6.05
N PRO A 302 -7.36 20.38 5.62
CA PRO A 302 -8.19 21.53 5.32
C PRO A 302 -9.24 21.17 4.27
N SER A 303 -10.50 21.56 4.51
CA SER A 303 -11.54 21.45 3.48
C SER A 303 -11.16 22.34 2.29
N ARG A 304 -11.45 21.89 1.07
CA ARG A 304 -11.25 22.70 -0.17
C ARG A 304 -11.90 24.09 -0.13
N ASN A 305 -12.85 24.30 0.77
CA ASN A 305 -13.62 25.54 0.91
C ASN A 305 -13.20 26.41 2.11
N SER A 306 -12.13 26.08 2.84
CA SER A 306 -11.66 26.95 3.91
C SER A 306 -10.99 28.19 3.32
N LYS A 307 -11.78 29.26 3.13
CA LYS A 307 -11.29 30.62 2.96
C LYS A 307 -10.72 31.04 4.31
N GLY A 308 -9.41 31.12 4.48
CA GLY A 308 -8.96 31.73 5.68
C GLY A 308 -7.53 31.49 6.13
N GLY A 309 -6.79 32.62 6.22
CA GLY A 309 -5.60 32.81 7.02
C GLY A 309 -4.29 32.23 6.45
N PRO A 310 -3.12 32.70 6.96
CA PRO A 310 -1.83 32.18 6.57
C PRO A 310 -1.85 30.65 6.78
N SER A 311 -1.68 29.93 5.68
CA SER A 311 -2.00 28.50 5.56
C SER A 311 -1.17 27.70 6.55
N ALA A 312 -1.84 27.27 7.62
CA ALA A 312 -1.26 26.33 8.55
C ALA A 312 -0.86 25.06 7.77
N PHE A 313 0.41 24.65 7.87
CA PHE A 313 0.88 23.44 7.22
C PHE A 313 0.19 22.18 7.82
N TRP A 314 0.14 21.11 7.06
CA TRP A 314 -0.39 19.82 7.46
C TRP A 314 0.50 18.69 6.94
N VAL A 315 0.39 17.52 7.54
CA VAL A 315 1.22 16.34 7.23
C VAL A 315 0.38 15.24 6.58
N PRO A 316 0.99 14.26 5.91
CA PRO A 316 0.25 13.15 5.30
C PRO A 316 -0.70 12.45 6.29
N PRO A 317 -1.79 11.84 5.81
CA PRO A 317 -2.77 11.18 6.67
C PRO A 317 -2.18 9.97 7.41
N SER A 318 -2.82 9.56 8.50
CA SER A 318 -2.32 8.57 9.46
C SER A 318 -1.99 7.20 8.88
N TYR A 319 -2.56 6.82 7.73
CA TYR A 319 -2.21 5.57 7.06
C TYR A 319 -0.87 5.64 6.31
N ALA A 320 -0.35 6.82 5.99
CA ALA A 320 0.89 6.97 5.25
C ALA A 320 2.11 6.79 6.15
N ILE A 321 3.11 6.04 5.69
CA ILE A 321 4.35 5.80 6.44
C ILE A 321 5.05 7.11 6.83
N ALA A 322 4.94 8.16 6.02
CA ALA A 322 5.45 9.49 6.38
C ALA A 322 4.84 10.02 7.68
N ASN A 323 3.53 9.83 7.89
CA ASN A 323 2.87 10.23 9.12
C ASN A 323 3.34 9.38 10.31
N GLN A 324 3.53 8.07 10.10
CA GLN A 324 4.08 7.18 11.13
C GLN A 324 5.47 7.65 11.58
N LEU A 325 6.39 7.94 10.65
CA LEU A 325 7.72 8.48 10.97
C LEU A 325 7.64 9.77 11.76
N ILE A 326 6.74 10.68 11.38
CA ILE A 326 6.53 11.96 12.08
C ILE A 326 6.01 11.72 13.51
N GLN A 327 5.05 10.81 13.70
CA GLN A 327 4.52 10.47 15.03
C GLN A 327 5.58 9.81 15.92
N GLU A 328 6.38 8.87 15.37
CA GLU A 328 7.46 8.21 16.09
C GLU A 328 8.50 9.22 16.58
N TRP A 329 8.92 10.14 15.70
CA TRP A 329 9.85 11.20 16.09
C TRP A 329 9.27 12.08 17.19
N ALA A 330 8.03 12.55 17.03
CA ALA A 330 7.38 13.40 18.02
C ALA A 330 7.24 12.73 19.39
N SER A 331 6.95 11.42 19.41
CA SER A 331 6.85 10.65 20.65
C SER A 331 8.19 10.48 21.37
N GLN A 332 9.29 10.36 20.64
CA GLN A 332 10.64 10.24 21.19
C GLN A 332 11.19 11.55 21.78
N GLN A 333 10.62 12.69 21.44
CA GLN A 333 11.01 14.01 21.99
C GLN A 333 10.32 14.33 23.32
N LEU A 334 9.31 13.55 23.74
CA LEU A 334 8.63 13.74 25.01
C LEU A 334 9.49 13.14 26.14
N PRO A 335 9.66 13.86 27.28
CA PRO A 335 10.27 13.25 28.45
C PRO A 335 9.43 12.05 28.92
N LEU A 336 10.12 10.98 29.31
CA LEU A 336 9.53 9.79 29.93
C LEU A 336 8.78 10.14 31.22
#